data_131ee17b41e691ca1b23cc166c5f81df
#
_entry.id   131ee17b41e691ca1b23cc166c5f81df
#
_cell.length_a   1.000
_cell.length_b   1.000
_cell.length_c   1.000
_cell.angle_alpha   90.00
_cell.angle_beta   90.00
_cell.angle_gamma   90.00
#
_symmetry.space_group_name_H-M   'P 1'
#
loop_
_entity.id
_entity.type
_entity.pdbx_description
1 polymer ?
#
loop_
_entity_poly.entity_id
_entity_poly.type
_entity_poly.pdbx_seq_one_letter_code
_entity_poly.pdbx_strand_id
1 'polypeptide(L)'
;MLETIHETHVVPLGIGYYTVPEAARLLRTAPRNISRWLDGYSYRGADGNMVKSSPLWRAQLPRLGDALEIGFRDLIELRFVLAFLRQNVPLNVIRRCLENARAIVGEERPFSTHRFRTDGRSIFLESLREALPAGSAEDGSAVIDLKTNQLVFKQVVERTFKDLDIEEGLVVRWRPYGGKPSIVIDPARSFGKPLAADFGAPTSALARAAEAEGSTKRAARLFEVPVSVVNDAVGFEQSLMAA
;
A
#
# COMPACT_ATOMS: atom_id res chain seq x y z
N MET A 1 26.00 19.54 -31.76
CA MET A 1 24.53 19.66 -31.67
C MET A 1 24.06 18.32 -31.17
N LEU A 2 23.90 18.19 -29.84
CA LEU A 2 23.44 16.96 -29.20
C LEU A 2 21.91 17.11 -29.05
N GLU A 3 21.17 16.34 -29.85
CA GLU A 3 19.74 16.18 -29.67
C GLU A 3 19.46 15.48 -28.34
N THR A 4 18.91 16.22 -27.41
CA THR A 4 18.36 15.67 -26.17
C THR A 4 17.08 14.94 -26.55
N ILE A 5 17.16 13.63 -26.70
CA ILE A 5 15.98 12.78 -26.85
C ILE A 5 15.22 12.89 -25.52
N HIS A 6 14.12 13.63 -25.49
CA HIS A 6 13.15 13.55 -24.43
C HIS A 6 12.50 12.16 -24.51
N GLU A 7 13.00 11.22 -23.71
CA GLU A 7 12.24 9.99 -23.46
C GLU A 7 10.88 10.37 -22.89
N THR A 8 9.87 10.26 -23.73
CA THR A 8 8.48 10.42 -23.31
C THR A 8 8.13 9.24 -22.42
N HIS A 9 8.23 9.39 -21.09
CA HIS A 9 7.80 8.39 -20.14
C HIS A 9 6.28 8.22 -20.24
N VAL A 10 5.87 7.25 -21.04
CA VAL A 10 4.47 6.82 -21.09
C VAL A 10 4.21 5.97 -19.85
N VAL A 11 3.42 6.47 -18.90
CA VAL A 11 2.91 5.66 -17.79
C VAL A 11 1.96 4.62 -18.39
N PRO A 12 2.24 3.31 -18.22
CA PRO A 12 1.38 2.28 -18.79
C PRO A 12 -0.03 2.37 -18.18
N LEU A 13 -1.06 2.29 -19.03
CA LEU A 13 -2.45 2.25 -18.59
C LEU A 13 -2.70 1.01 -17.70
N GLY A 14 -3.54 1.16 -16.68
CA GLY A 14 -3.93 0.05 -15.82
C GLY A 14 -2.96 -0.30 -14.68
N ILE A 15 -1.83 0.43 -14.54
CA ILE A 15 -0.87 0.20 -13.46
C ILE A 15 -1.15 1.10 -12.23
N GLY A 16 -1.83 2.22 -12.44
CA GLY A 16 -1.94 3.28 -11.43
C GLY A 16 -0.65 4.07 -11.28
N TYR A 17 -0.76 5.29 -10.81
CA TYR A 17 0.38 6.19 -10.66
C TYR A 17 0.23 7.05 -9.41
N TYR A 18 1.23 6.98 -8.54
CA TYR A 18 1.27 7.76 -7.31
C TYR A 18 2.67 8.31 -7.07
N THR A 19 2.75 9.56 -6.70
CA THR A 19 3.94 10.15 -6.10
C THR A 19 4.10 9.64 -4.65
N VAL A 20 5.31 9.72 -4.10
CA VAL A 20 5.56 9.35 -2.70
C VAL A 20 4.65 10.10 -1.71
N PRO A 21 4.41 11.43 -1.84
CA PRO A 21 3.47 12.14 -0.98
C PRO A 21 2.03 11.66 -1.10
N GLU A 22 1.55 11.34 -2.32
CA GLU A 22 0.20 10.83 -2.53
C GLU A 22 0.00 9.45 -1.91
N ALA A 23 0.95 8.52 -2.14
CA ALA A 23 0.93 7.21 -1.52
C ALA A 23 1.00 7.30 0.01
N ALA A 24 1.83 8.19 0.54
CA ALA A 24 1.96 8.42 1.98
C ALA A 24 0.64 8.91 2.60
N ARG A 25 -0.05 9.83 1.92
CA ARG A 25 -1.36 10.34 2.33
C ARG A 25 -2.42 9.23 2.34
N LEU A 26 -2.51 8.45 1.26
CA LEU A 26 -3.45 7.33 1.15
C LEU A 26 -3.20 6.26 2.22
N LEU A 27 -1.94 5.98 2.53
CA LEU A 27 -1.52 4.98 3.51
C LEU A 27 -1.44 5.51 4.96
N ARG A 28 -1.61 6.82 5.15
CA ARG A 28 -1.48 7.50 6.45
C ARG A 28 -0.14 7.20 7.11
N THR A 29 0.93 7.51 6.39
CA THR A 29 2.32 7.34 6.85
C THR A 29 3.18 8.51 6.40
N ALA A 30 4.37 8.66 7.00
CA ALA A 30 5.30 9.69 6.56
C ALA A 30 5.94 9.33 5.19
N PRO A 31 6.09 10.27 4.25
CA PRO A 31 6.73 10.05 2.95
C PRO A 31 8.11 9.37 3.05
N ARG A 32 8.91 9.77 4.04
CA ARG A 32 10.23 9.18 4.32
C ARG A 32 10.20 7.67 4.55
N ASN A 33 9.11 7.13 5.09
CA ASN A 33 9.00 5.70 5.32
C ASN A 33 8.92 4.96 3.99
N ILE A 34 8.11 5.44 3.06
CA ILE A 34 7.96 4.87 1.72
C ILE A 34 9.29 4.92 0.97
N SER A 35 9.96 6.09 0.95
CA SER A 35 11.27 6.23 0.31
C SER A 35 12.30 5.26 0.91
N ARG A 36 12.36 5.13 2.24
CA ARG A 36 13.27 4.17 2.90
C ARG A 36 12.99 2.72 2.52
N TRP A 37 11.72 2.34 2.36
CA TRP A 37 11.35 0.98 2.01
C TRP A 37 11.58 0.64 0.53
N LEU A 38 11.45 1.60 -0.38
CA LEU A 38 11.58 1.39 -1.82
C LEU A 38 12.93 1.83 -2.40
N ASP A 39 13.66 2.72 -1.73
CA ASP A 39 15.00 3.16 -2.14
C ASP A 39 16.10 2.51 -1.31
N GLY A 40 15.74 1.97 -0.15
CA GLY A 40 16.71 1.61 0.86
C GLY A 40 17.26 2.84 1.60
N TYR A 41 18.14 2.60 2.55
CA TYR A 41 18.77 3.66 3.33
C TYR A 41 20.06 3.16 3.99
N SER A 42 20.91 4.11 4.36
CA SER A 42 22.09 3.82 5.17
C SER A 42 21.89 4.35 6.59
N TYR A 43 22.37 3.62 7.57
CA TYR A 43 22.37 4.03 8.96
C TYR A 43 23.65 3.61 9.67
N ARG A 44 23.96 4.26 10.78
CA ARG A 44 25.13 3.91 11.59
C ARG A 44 24.73 2.77 12.55
N GLY A 45 25.39 1.64 12.43
CA GLY A 45 25.24 0.49 13.33
C GLY A 45 25.77 0.77 14.74
N ALA A 46 25.51 -0.14 15.66
CA ALA A 46 25.97 -0.04 17.06
C ALA A 46 27.50 -0.03 17.18
N ASP A 47 28.20 -0.63 16.22
CA ASP A 47 29.65 -0.67 16.06
C ASP A 47 30.24 0.61 15.43
N GLY A 48 29.40 1.59 15.11
CA GLY A 48 29.80 2.84 14.45
C GLY A 48 29.94 2.73 12.92
N ASN A 49 29.86 1.56 12.34
CA ASN A 49 29.96 1.34 10.90
C ASN A 49 28.69 1.73 10.15
N MET A 50 28.83 2.15 8.88
CA MET A 50 27.69 2.41 8.02
C MET A 50 27.09 1.10 7.51
N VAL A 51 25.83 0.85 7.87
CA VAL A 51 25.05 -0.31 7.41
C VAL A 51 24.09 0.15 6.33
N LYS A 52 24.07 -0.54 5.20
CA LYS A 52 23.13 -0.28 4.09
C LYS A 52 21.95 -1.26 4.19
N SER A 53 20.75 -0.74 4.29
CA SER A 53 19.51 -1.49 4.16
C SER A 53 18.99 -1.41 2.73
N SER A 54 18.91 -2.54 2.05
CA SER A 54 18.41 -2.61 0.67
C SER A 54 16.91 -2.27 0.60
N PRO A 55 16.38 -1.89 -0.57
CA PRO A 55 14.94 -1.80 -0.80
C PRO A 55 14.22 -3.11 -0.44
N LEU A 56 12.95 -3.02 -0.06
CA LEU A 56 12.11 -4.21 0.16
C LEU A 56 11.79 -4.92 -1.17
N TRP A 57 11.56 -4.13 -2.22
CA TRP A 57 11.40 -4.58 -3.61
C TRP A 57 11.73 -3.46 -4.58
N ARG A 58 11.85 -3.79 -5.86
CA ARG A 58 11.98 -2.82 -6.94
C ARG A 58 10.60 -2.23 -7.25
N ALA A 59 10.48 -0.90 -7.29
CA ALA A 59 9.24 -0.22 -7.64
C ALA A 59 8.70 -0.69 -9.01
N GLN A 60 7.37 -0.72 -9.14
CA GLN A 60 6.67 -1.18 -10.34
C GLN A 60 6.92 -0.24 -11.54
N LEU A 61 7.01 1.04 -11.26
CA LEU A 61 7.27 2.07 -12.27
C LEU A 61 8.74 2.47 -12.29
N PRO A 62 9.28 2.85 -13.45
CA PRO A 62 10.59 3.47 -13.54
C PRO A 62 10.57 4.82 -12.84
N ARG A 63 11.74 5.31 -12.43
CA ARG A 63 11.86 6.66 -11.88
C ARG A 63 11.65 7.69 -12.98
N LEU A 64 11.02 8.81 -12.64
CA LEU A 64 10.98 10.00 -13.48
C LEU A 64 12.05 10.98 -12.97
N GLY A 65 13.20 11.00 -13.64
CA GLY A 65 14.40 11.65 -13.10
C GLY A 65 14.80 11.00 -11.77
N ASP A 66 14.91 11.79 -10.71
CA ASP A 66 15.23 11.30 -9.35
C ASP A 66 13.97 10.91 -8.55
N ALA A 67 12.76 11.19 -9.06
CA ALA A 67 11.53 10.93 -8.35
C ALA A 67 11.17 9.44 -8.37
N LEU A 68 10.88 8.90 -7.19
CA LEU A 68 10.32 7.56 -7.02
C LEU A 68 8.83 7.58 -7.38
N GLU A 69 8.44 6.68 -8.27
CA GLU A 69 7.07 6.50 -8.72
C GLU A 69 6.52 5.17 -8.26
N ILE A 70 5.28 5.17 -7.81
CA ILE A 70 4.64 4.06 -7.12
C ILE A 70 3.46 3.59 -7.96
N GLY A 71 3.45 2.30 -8.32
CA GLY A 71 2.31 1.68 -8.95
C GLY A 71 1.26 1.23 -7.93
N PHE A 72 0.08 0.81 -8.42
CA PHE A 72 -1.00 0.36 -7.56
C PHE A 72 -0.61 -0.88 -6.74
N ARG A 73 0.07 -1.87 -7.35
CA ARG A 73 0.50 -3.05 -6.60
C ARG A 73 1.56 -2.71 -5.55
N ASP A 74 2.46 -1.74 -5.82
CA ASP A 74 3.37 -1.23 -4.79
C ASP A 74 2.60 -0.59 -3.63
N LEU A 75 1.55 0.18 -3.93
CA LEU A 75 0.70 0.80 -2.90
C LEU A 75 0.04 -0.26 -2.00
N ILE A 76 -0.41 -1.37 -2.58
CA ILE A 76 -1.00 -2.48 -1.81
C ILE A 76 0.07 -3.20 -0.98
N GLU A 77 1.26 -3.50 -1.54
CA GLU A 77 2.38 -4.09 -0.77
C GLU A 77 2.77 -3.21 0.42
N LEU A 78 2.91 -1.90 0.21
CA LEU A 78 3.20 -0.92 1.28
C LEU A 78 2.13 -0.92 2.37
N ARG A 79 0.87 -1.10 1.99
CA ARG A 79 -0.24 -1.20 2.93
C ARG A 79 -0.11 -2.42 3.85
N PHE A 80 0.30 -3.57 3.31
CA PHE A 80 0.59 -4.77 4.12
C PHE A 80 1.80 -4.56 5.04
N VAL A 81 2.90 -3.99 4.53
CA VAL A 81 4.07 -3.63 5.33
C VAL A 81 3.66 -2.77 6.53
N LEU A 82 2.87 -1.72 6.29
CA LEU A 82 2.36 -0.84 7.34
C LEU A 82 1.46 -1.57 8.34
N ALA A 83 0.59 -2.46 7.86
CA ALA A 83 -0.29 -3.23 8.72
C ALA A 83 0.49 -4.15 9.67
N PHE A 84 1.56 -4.79 9.19
CA PHE A 84 2.46 -5.59 10.02
C PHE A 84 3.24 -4.72 11.02
N LEU A 85 3.82 -3.60 10.57
CA LEU A 85 4.55 -2.68 11.45
C LEU A 85 3.67 -2.12 12.59
N ARG A 86 2.39 -1.82 12.31
CA ARG A 86 1.41 -1.39 13.31
C ARG A 86 1.07 -2.47 14.35
N GLN A 87 1.36 -3.73 14.05
CA GLN A 87 1.27 -4.85 14.97
C GLN A 87 2.64 -5.20 15.61
N ASN A 88 3.59 -4.26 15.55
CA ASN A 88 4.94 -4.40 16.09
C ASN A 88 5.76 -5.55 15.47
N VAL A 89 5.41 -6.00 14.25
CA VAL A 89 6.25 -6.97 13.52
C VAL A 89 7.49 -6.23 13.01
N PRO A 90 8.70 -6.69 13.37
CA PRO A 90 9.94 -6.03 12.97
C PRO A 90 10.15 -6.06 11.45
N LEU A 91 10.78 -5.01 10.90
CA LEU A 91 10.98 -4.86 9.46
C LEU A 91 11.85 -5.99 8.85
N ASN A 92 12.80 -6.54 9.61
CA ASN A 92 13.59 -7.70 9.18
C ASN A 92 12.74 -8.96 8.99
N VAL A 93 11.75 -9.21 9.86
CA VAL A 93 10.76 -10.29 9.71
C VAL A 93 9.90 -10.07 8.47
N ILE A 94 9.42 -8.84 8.26
CA ILE A 94 8.63 -8.49 7.06
C ILE A 94 9.45 -8.70 5.79
N ARG A 95 10.73 -8.32 5.79
CA ARG A 95 11.65 -8.55 4.66
C ARG A 95 11.80 -10.04 4.36
N ARG A 96 12.05 -10.85 5.38
CA ARG A 96 12.15 -12.31 5.24
C ARG A 96 10.84 -12.90 4.72
N CYS A 97 9.71 -12.44 5.24
CA CYS A 97 8.39 -12.85 4.77
C CYS A 97 8.16 -12.51 3.28
N LEU A 98 8.60 -11.34 2.81
CA LEU A 98 8.55 -10.96 1.40
C LEU A 98 9.43 -11.89 0.53
N GLU A 99 10.65 -12.20 0.98
CA GLU A 99 11.56 -13.09 0.26
C GLU A 99 10.97 -14.49 0.13
N ASN A 100 10.51 -15.08 1.22
CA ASN A 100 9.88 -16.41 1.24
C ASN A 100 8.57 -16.42 0.43
N ALA A 101 7.76 -15.37 0.55
CA ALA A 101 6.52 -15.25 -0.20
C ALA A 101 6.77 -15.18 -1.72
N ARG A 102 7.79 -14.45 -2.18
CA ARG A 102 8.17 -14.43 -3.60
C ARG A 102 8.56 -15.81 -4.11
N ALA A 103 9.37 -16.52 -3.35
CA ALA A 103 9.81 -17.86 -3.72
C ALA A 103 8.65 -18.86 -3.85
N ILE A 104 7.65 -18.78 -2.95
CA ILE A 104 6.52 -19.71 -2.90
C ILE A 104 5.38 -19.29 -3.85
N VAL A 105 5.05 -17.99 -3.86
CA VAL A 105 3.94 -17.45 -4.68
C VAL A 105 4.34 -17.31 -6.15
N GLY A 106 5.63 -17.03 -6.42
CA GLY A 106 6.15 -16.80 -7.77
C GLY A 106 5.87 -15.39 -8.30
N GLU A 107 5.51 -14.45 -7.41
CA GLU A 107 5.17 -13.07 -7.74
C GLU A 107 6.13 -12.08 -7.06
N GLU A 108 6.59 -11.06 -7.78
CA GLU A 108 7.46 -10.01 -7.22
C GLU A 108 6.76 -9.23 -6.08
N ARG A 109 5.43 -9.13 -6.17
CA ARG A 109 4.55 -8.47 -5.20
C ARG A 109 3.56 -9.47 -4.62
N PRO A 110 4.02 -10.31 -3.69
CA PRO A 110 3.24 -11.46 -3.22
C PRO A 110 2.06 -11.09 -2.34
N PHE A 111 2.15 -10.01 -1.54
CA PHE A 111 1.09 -9.63 -0.60
C PHE A 111 -0.20 -9.22 -1.28
N SER A 112 -0.12 -8.70 -2.52
CA SER A 112 -1.27 -8.33 -3.35
C SER A 112 -1.86 -9.50 -4.14
N THR A 113 -1.70 -10.74 -3.66
CA THR A 113 -2.20 -11.96 -4.33
C THR A 113 -3.18 -12.74 -3.46
N HIS A 114 -4.11 -13.44 -4.11
CA HIS A 114 -4.99 -14.38 -3.41
C HIS A 114 -4.19 -15.51 -2.75
N ARG A 115 -3.11 -15.96 -3.37
CA ARG A 115 -2.26 -17.03 -2.84
C ARG A 115 -1.61 -16.64 -1.51
N PHE A 116 -1.18 -15.39 -1.33
CA PHE A 116 -0.72 -14.91 -0.03
C PHE A 116 -1.85 -14.88 1.01
N ARG A 117 -3.08 -14.59 0.59
CA ARG A 117 -4.24 -14.64 1.50
C ARG A 117 -4.46 -16.04 2.06
N THR A 118 -4.23 -17.11 1.27
CA THR A 118 -4.43 -18.51 1.69
C THR A 118 -3.21 -19.10 2.39
N ASP A 119 -2.03 -18.94 1.84
CA ASP A 119 -0.80 -19.64 2.24
C ASP A 119 0.12 -18.78 3.12
N GLY A 120 -0.11 -17.47 3.15
CA GLY A 120 0.77 -16.49 3.80
C GLY A 120 0.98 -16.74 5.29
N ARG A 121 0.06 -17.44 5.96
CA ARG A 121 0.22 -17.82 7.37
C ARG A 121 1.45 -18.72 7.58
N SER A 122 1.60 -19.74 6.76
CA SER A 122 2.74 -20.67 6.83
C SER A 122 4.03 -19.94 6.48
N ILE A 123 4.01 -19.11 5.43
CA ILE A 123 5.13 -18.28 5.02
C ILE A 123 5.58 -17.33 6.13
N PHE A 124 4.64 -16.63 6.77
CA PHE A 124 4.94 -15.71 7.86
C PHE A 124 5.56 -16.40 9.08
N LEU A 125 5.01 -17.55 9.49
CA LEU A 125 5.51 -18.29 10.63
C LEU A 125 6.91 -18.84 10.39
N GLU A 126 7.21 -19.29 9.18
CA GLU A 126 8.54 -19.75 8.80
C GLU A 126 9.53 -18.58 8.80
N SER A 127 9.16 -17.47 8.21
CA SER A 127 9.97 -16.23 8.20
C SER A 127 10.26 -15.72 9.61
N LEU A 128 9.32 -15.86 10.53
CA LEU A 128 9.50 -15.50 11.94
C LEU A 128 10.51 -16.42 12.61
N ARG A 129 10.43 -17.74 12.39
CA ARG A 129 11.39 -18.71 12.94
C ARG A 129 12.81 -18.44 12.45
N GLU A 130 12.97 -18.15 11.16
CA GLU A 130 14.27 -17.84 10.57
C GLU A 130 14.87 -16.51 11.09
N ALA A 131 14.02 -15.56 11.48
CA ALA A 131 14.45 -14.27 12.00
C ALA A 131 14.77 -14.28 13.52
N LEU A 132 14.40 -15.35 14.24
CA LEU A 132 14.72 -15.49 15.66
C LEU A 132 16.17 -15.96 15.85
N PRO A 133 16.90 -15.48 16.89
CA PRO A 133 18.21 -15.98 17.23
C PRO A 133 18.17 -17.48 17.51
N ALA A 134 19.20 -18.20 17.06
CA ALA A 134 19.37 -19.63 17.38
C ALA A 134 19.45 -19.83 18.92
N GLY A 135 18.53 -20.62 19.48
CA GLY A 135 18.47 -20.91 20.94
C GLY A 135 17.25 -20.33 21.65
N SER A 136 16.50 -19.40 21.07
CA SER A 136 15.28 -18.85 21.68
C SER A 136 14.07 -19.81 21.63
N ALA A 137 14.19 -20.95 20.97
CA ALA A 137 13.12 -21.94 20.84
C ALA A 137 12.98 -22.89 22.05
N GLU A 138 13.98 -22.96 22.94
CA GLU A 138 14.02 -23.92 24.04
C GLU A 138 13.32 -23.43 25.32
N ASP A 139 13.08 -22.14 25.43
CA ASP A 139 12.50 -21.51 26.62
C ASP A 139 11.03 -21.15 26.36
N GLY A 140 10.07 -22.00 26.58
CA GLY A 140 8.60 -21.89 26.47
C GLY A 140 7.98 -20.52 25.98
N SER A 141 8.75 -19.45 26.03
CA SER A 141 8.41 -18.12 25.56
C SER A 141 8.19 -18.06 24.03
N ALA A 142 8.96 -18.86 23.26
CA ALA A 142 8.82 -18.91 21.79
C ALA A 142 7.49 -19.53 21.34
N VAL A 143 6.90 -20.44 22.15
CA VAL A 143 5.60 -21.07 21.82
C VAL A 143 4.43 -20.09 22.05
N ILE A 144 4.52 -19.29 23.10
CA ILE A 144 3.52 -18.24 23.36
C ILE A 144 3.59 -17.17 22.27
N ASP A 145 4.80 -16.82 21.87
CA ASP A 145 5.05 -15.84 20.81
C ASP A 145 4.55 -16.34 19.44
N LEU A 146 4.68 -17.62 19.11
CA LEU A 146 4.13 -18.20 17.89
C LEU A 146 2.60 -18.14 17.82
N LYS A 147 1.88 -18.40 18.92
CA LYS A 147 0.41 -18.27 18.97
C LYS A 147 -0.03 -16.82 18.79
N THR A 148 0.63 -15.92 19.49
CA THR A 148 0.38 -14.47 19.39
C THR A 148 0.64 -13.99 17.98
N ASN A 149 1.74 -14.39 17.36
CA ASN A 149 2.08 -14.01 16.00
C ASN A 149 1.15 -14.61 14.93
N GLN A 150 0.60 -15.82 15.16
CA GLN A 150 -0.47 -16.39 14.32
C GLN A 150 -1.72 -15.52 14.35
N LEU A 151 -2.10 -15.02 15.54
CA LEU A 151 -3.24 -14.14 15.70
C LEU A 151 -2.98 -12.78 15.03
N VAL A 152 -1.79 -12.23 15.19
CA VAL A 152 -1.34 -11.00 14.54
C VAL A 152 -1.44 -11.14 13.01
N PHE A 153 -0.88 -12.23 12.45
CA PHE A 153 -0.97 -12.48 11.00
C PHE A 153 -2.42 -12.54 10.53
N LYS A 154 -3.26 -13.33 11.22
CA LYS A 154 -4.68 -13.45 10.88
C LYS A 154 -5.38 -12.09 10.88
N GLN A 155 -5.17 -11.29 11.94
CA GLN A 155 -5.77 -9.97 12.04
C GLN A 155 -5.30 -9.02 10.93
N VAL A 156 -4.01 -9.02 10.60
CA VAL A 156 -3.45 -8.20 9.51
C VAL A 156 -4.08 -8.60 8.19
N VAL A 157 -4.06 -9.88 7.86
CA VAL A 157 -4.56 -10.38 6.57
C VAL A 157 -6.05 -10.15 6.42
N GLU A 158 -6.87 -10.55 7.40
CA GLU A 158 -8.32 -10.36 7.34
C GLU A 158 -8.72 -8.89 7.19
N ARG A 159 -8.09 -7.98 7.96
CA ARG A 159 -8.39 -6.55 7.88
C ARG A 159 -7.92 -5.93 6.57
N THR A 160 -6.76 -6.34 6.08
CA THR A 160 -6.16 -5.75 4.88
C THR A 160 -6.84 -6.24 3.61
N PHE A 161 -7.30 -7.50 3.56
CA PHE A 161 -8.02 -8.03 2.40
C PHE A 161 -9.52 -7.68 2.39
N LYS A 162 -10.09 -7.24 3.49
CA LYS A 162 -11.54 -6.99 3.61
C LYS A 162 -12.09 -5.97 2.60
N ASP A 163 -11.29 -4.98 2.25
CA ASP A 163 -11.64 -3.87 1.37
C ASP A 163 -10.86 -3.90 0.03
N LEU A 164 -10.37 -5.09 -0.34
CA LEU A 164 -9.70 -5.36 -1.60
C LEU A 164 -10.56 -6.25 -2.50
N ASP A 165 -10.74 -5.84 -3.75
CA ASP A 165 -11.34 -6.69 -4.78
C ASP A 165 -10.23 -7.51 -5.47
N ILE A 166 -10.46 -8.82 -5.64
CA ILE A 166 -9.51 -9.75 -6.25
C ILE A 166 -10.13 -10.33 -7.52
N GLU A 167 -9.42 -10.25 -8.64
CA GLU A 167 -9.76 -10.87 -9.91
C GLU A 167 -8.55 -11.67 -10.43
N GLU A 168 -8.77 -12.85 -10.95
CA GLU A 168 -7.70 -13.74 -11.48
C GLU A 168 -6.53 -13.95 -10.50
N GLY A 169 -6.82 -13.97 -9.20
CA GLY A 169 -5.82 -14.17 -8.16
C GLY A 169 -5.01 -12.95 -7.75
N LEU A 170 -5.25 -11.78 -8.35
CA LEU A 170 -4.56 -10.54 -8.05
C LEU A 170 -5.52 -9.49 -7.48
N VAL A 171 -5.00 -8.63 -6.62
CA VAL A 171 -5.74 -7.44 -6.16
C VAL A 171 -5.83 -6.45 -7.31
N VAL A 172 -7.05 -6.10 -7.68
CA VAL A 172 -7.35 -5.18 -8.80
C VAL A 172 -7.91 -3.85 -8.34
N ARG A 173 -8.57 -3.78 -7.16
CA ARG A 173 -9.15 -2.54 -6.61
C ARG A 173 -9.02 -2.50 -5.10
N TRP A 174 -8.98 -1.28 -4.57
CA TRP A 174 -9.02 -1.01 -3.14
C TRP A 174 -10.14 -0.02 -2.81
N ARG A 175 -10.92 -0.30 -1.74
CA ARG A 175 -12.00 0.55 -1.20
C ARG A 175 -11.55 1.22 0.10
N PRO A 176 -10.87 2.38 0.03
CA PRO A 176 -10.11 2.95 1.16
C PRO A 176 -10.98 3.61 2.24
N TYR A 177 -12.27 3.78 2.00
CA TYR A 177 -13.15 4.55 2.88
C TYR A 177 -13.95 3.67 3.85
N GLY A 178 -13.24 3.09 4.84
CA GLY A 178 -13.88 2.30 5.90
C GLY A 178 -14.67 1.09 5.42
N GLY A 179 -14.34 0.54 4.25
CA GLY A 179 -15.05 -0.55 3.61
C GLY A 179 -16.37 -0.14 2.92
N LYS A 180 -16.68 1.17 2.87
CA LYS A 180 -17.81 1.67 2.07
C LYS A 180 -17.54 1.45 0.58
N PRO A 181 -18.53 0.98 -0.20
CA PRO A 181 -18.35 0.74 -1.64
C PRO A 181 -18.28 2.02 -2.47
N SER A 182 -18.70 3.17 -1.90
CA SER A 182 -18.87 4.45 -2.60
C SER A 182 -17.57 5.04 -3.16
N ILE A 183 -16.40 4.69 -2.59
CA ILE A 183 -15.10 5.17 -3.03
C ILE A 183 -14.20 4.00 -3.37
N VAL A 184 -13.55 4.07 -4.53
CA VAL A 184 -12.66 3.04 -5.05
C VAL A 184 -11.38 3.65 -5.59
N ILE A 185 -10.28 2.93 -5.41
CA ILE A 185 -9.01 3.11 -6.12
C ILE A 185 -8.90 1.95 -7.10
N ASP A 186 -8.94 2.27 -8.39
CA ASP A 186 -8.89 1.33 -9.51
C ASP A 186 -7.80 1.79 -10.49
N PRO A 187 -6.71 1.03 -10.65
CA PRO A 187 -5.61 1.44 -11.52
C PRO A 187 -6.00 1.54 -13.01
N ALA A 188 -7.06 0.85 -13.42
CA ALA A 188 -7.59 0.94 -14.79
C ALA A 188 -8.38 2.23 -15.04
N ARG A 189 -8.72 2.98 -13.99
CA ARG A 189 -9.54 4.20 -14.04
C ARG A 189 -8.79 5.38 -13.43
N SER A 190 -8.80 6.54 -14.11
CA SER A 190 -8.21 7.80 -13.62
C SER A 190 -6.79 7.64 -13.03
N PHE A 191 -5.97 6.80 -13.63
CA PHE A 191 -4.61 6.47 -13.18
C PHE A 191 -4.52 6.00 -11.71
N GLY A 192 -5.59 5.37 -11.20
CA GLY A 192 -5.66 4.90 -9.81
C GLY A 192 -5.94 6.00 -8.79
N LYS A 193 -6.37 7.19 -9.18
CA LYS A 193 -6.82 8.20 -8.23
C LYS A 193 -8.12 7.74 -7.56
N PRO A 194 -8.36 8.10 -6.26
CA PRO A 194 -9.63 7.79 -5.61
C PRO A 194 -10.81 8.40 -6.35
N LEU A 195 -11.83 7.61 -6.62
CA LEU A 195 -13.05 8.05 -7.31
C LEU A 195 -14.34 7.53 -6.69
N ALA A 196 -15.42 8.22 -6.96
CA ALA A 196 -16.77 7.74 -6.73
C ALA A 196 -16.99 6.49 -7.61
N ALA A 197 -17.20 5.32 -6.99
CA ALA A 197 -17.13 4.01 -7.65
C ALA A 197 -18.06 3.90 -8.87
N ASP A 198 -19.32 4.28 -8.72
CA ASP A 198 -20.35 4.14 -9.76
C ASP A 198 -20.35 5.30 -10.77
N PHE A 199 -19.79 6.45 -10.40
CA PHE A 199 -19.86 7.68 -11.19
C PHE A 199 -18.54 8.06 -11.88
N GLY A 200 -17.41 7.48 -11.45
CA GLY A 200 -16.10 7.73 -12.04
C GLY A 200 -15.51 9.12 -11.76
N ALA A 201 -16.19 9.96 -10.99
CA ALA A 201 -15.72 11.29 -10.64
C ALA A 201 -14.63 11.20 -9.54
N PRO A 202 -13.45 11.84 -9.71
CA PRO A 202 -12.42 11.89 -8.69
C PRO A 202 -12.92 12.54 -7.39
N THR A 203 -12.62 11.91 -6.24
CA THR A 203 -13.06 12.43 -4.92
C THR A 203 -12.57 13.84 -4.66
N SER A 204 -11.34 14.16 -5.08
CA SER A 204 -10.75 15.48 -4.95
C SER A 204 -11.49 16.54 -5.77
N ALA A 205 -12.02 16.18 -6.94
CA ALA A 205 -12.80 17.10 -7.78
C ALA A 205 -14.16 17.39 -7.13
N LEU A 206 -14.84 16.36 -6.62
CA LEU A 206 -16.11 16.49 -5.90
C LEU A 206 -15.96 17.34 -4.63
N ALA A 207 -14.89 17.09 -3.85
CA ALA A 207 -14.63 17.85 -2.62
C ALA A 207 -14.33 19.33 -2.89
N ARG A 208 -13.49 19.63 -3.89
CA ARG A 208 -13.20 21.03 -4.30
C ARG A 208 -14.44 21.73 -4.82
N ALA A 209 -15.28 21.06 -5.60
CA ALA A 209 -16.53 21.64 -6.07
C ALA A 209 -17.48 21.95 -4.90
N ALA A 210 -17.58 21.05 -3.91
CA ALA A 210 -18.39 21.30 -2.70
C ALA A 210 -17.89 22.51 -1.92
N GLU A 211 -16.57 22.70 -1.82
CA GLU A 211 -15.95 23.86 -1.19
C GLU A 211 -16.22 25.15 -1.98
N ALA A 212 -15.97 25.16 -3.29
CA ALA A 212 -16.15 26.31 -4.17
C ALA A 212 -17.61 26.77 -4.22
N GLU A 213 -18.55 25.82 -4.28
CA GLU A 213 -19.98 26.09 -4.28
C GLU A 213 -20.56 26.42 -2.89
N GLY A 214 -19.76 26.19 -1.84
CA GLY A 214 -20.23 26.29 -0.45
C GLY A 214 -21.38 25.33 -0.11
N SER A 215 -21.57 24.26 -0.92
CA SER A 215 -22.70 23.33 -0.78
C SER A 215 -22.47 22.02 -1.51
N THR A 216 -22.58 20.90 -0.77
CA THR A 216 -22.54 19.55 -1.38
C THR A 216 -23.75 19.30 -2.31
N LYS A 217 -24.91 19.96 -2.07
CA LYS A 217 -26.07 19.88 -2.97
C LYS A 217 -25.83 20.55 -4.33
N ARG A 218 -25.12 21.71 -4.37
CA ARG A 218 -24.79 22.37 -5.62
C ARG A 218 -23.73 21.57 -6.38
N ALA A 219 -22.69 21.12 -5.70
CA ALA A 219 -21.68 20.26 -6.32
C ALA A 219 -22.29 18.96 -6.88
N ALA A 220 -23.23 18.36 -6.18
CA ALA A 220 -23.93 17.15 -6.64
C ALA A 220 -24.70 17.40 -7.97
N ARG A 221 -25.35 18.56 -8.10
CA ARG A 221 -26.01 18.97 -9.36
C ARG A 221 -25.01 19.21 -10.49
N LEU A 222 -23.87 19.86 -10.20
CA LEU A 222 -22.83 20.15 -11.18
C LEU A 222 -22.23 18.87 -11.78
N PHE A 223 -22.04 17.85 -10.95
CA PHE A 223 -21.47 16.56 -11.38
C PHE A 223 -22.51 15.50 -11.74
N GLU A 224 -23.81 15.84 -11.66
CA GLU A 224 -24.94 14.92 -11.90
C GLU A 224 -24.86 13.63 -11.08
N VAL A 225 -24.44 13.76 -9.80
CA VAL A 225 -24.31 12.65 -8.85
C VAL A 225 -25.21 12.84 -7.63
N PRO A 226 -25.57 11.78 -6.90
CA PRO A 226 -26.27 11.91 -5.63
C PRO A 226 -25.47 12.72 -4.61
N VAL A 227 -26.18 13.46 -3.75
CA VAL A 227 -25.56 14.27 -2.68
C VAL A 227 -24.74 13.39 -1.71
N SER A 228 -25.16 12.15 -1.47
CA SER A 228 -24.43 11.17 -0.66
C SER A 228 -23.04 10.88 -1.19
N VAL A 229 -22.89 10.82 -2.51
CA VAL A 229 -21.58 10.61 -3.19
C VAL A 229 -20.63 11.76 -2.93
N VAL A 230 -21.14 13.01 -3.03
CA VAL A 230 -20.32 14.20 -2.71
C VAL A 230 -19.98 14.23 -1.21
N ASN A 231 -20.92 13.90 -0.34
CA ASN A 231 -20.66 13.84 1.10
C ASN A 231 -19.59 12.79 1.44
N ASP A 232 -19.64 11.60 0.84
CA ASP A 232 -18.63 10.57 1.02
C ASP A 232 -17.25 11.01 0.47
N ALA A 233 -17.22 11.68 -0.68
CA ALA A 233 -15.98 12.22 -1.25
C ALA A 233 -15.35 13.29 -0.33
N VAL A 234 -16.15 14.24 0.17
CA VAL A 234 -15.69 15.26 1.12
C VAL A 234 -15.17 14.62 2.40
N GLY A 235 -15.92 13.71 3.00
CA GLY A 235 -15.51 13.01 4.23
C GLY A 235 -14.25 12.19 4.03
N PHE A 236 -14.08 11.53 2.88
CA PHE A 236 -12.87 10.81 2.55
C PHE A 236 -11.66 11.73 2.43
N GLU A 237 -11.74 12.81 1.64
CA GLU A 237 -10.64 13.77 1.47
C GLU A 237 -10.25 14.43 2.80
N GLN A 238 -11.22 14.80 3.63
CA GLN A 238 -10.96 15.31 4.98
C GLN A 238 -10.23 14.27 5.86
N SER A 239 -10.60 13.00 5.77
CA SER A 239 -9.93 11.92 6.50
C SER A 239 -8.48 11.69 6.09
N LEU A 240 -8.11 12.08 4.87
CA LEU A 240 -6.74 12.03 4.38
C LEU A 240 -5.89 13.23 4.84
N MET A 241 -6.52 14.36 5.19
CA MET A 241 -5.82 15.55 5.70
C MET A 241 -5.56 15.46 7.22
N ALA A 242 -6.39 14.72 7.93
CA ALA A 242 -6.30 14.55 9.39
C ALA A 242 -5.27 13.49 9.82
N ALA A 243 -4.58 12.85 8.89
CA ALA A 243 -3.62 11.77 9.10
C ALA A 243 -2.19 12.25 8.87
#